data_bad2e7d9d4d89ab66e17afa767feca47
#
_entry.id   bad2e7d9d4d89ab66e17afa767feca47
#
_cell.length_a   1.000
_cell.length_b   1.000
_cell.length_c   1.000
_cell.angle_alpha   90.00
_cell.angle_beta   90.00
_cell.angle_gamma   90.00
#
_symmetry.space_group_name_H-M   'P 1'
#
loop_
_entity.id
_entity.type
_entity.pdbx_description
1 polymer ?
#
loop_
_entity_poly.entity_id
_entity_poly.type
_entity_poly.pdbx_seq_one_letter_code
_entity_poly.pdbx_strand_id
1 'polypeptide(L)'
;MRIGVLALQGDFLEHVEILRELGVEAVYVKKPGDLARIDGLIIPGGESTTIGNLISARNLGEPISELVRSGVPVMGTCAGAILLAKKVVDRVAGETGQYRLGLMDIGVVRNAFGRQRNSFMARISLDGVGEASVAFIRAPAIVETWGDAKILGYIDHPIAGRVGVAAQQGGMLALSFHPEIVGDMKIYSYFLSLARK
;
A
#
# COMPACT_ATOMS: atom_id res chain seq x y z
N MET A 1 20.43 -0.11 4.87
CA MET A 1 19.15 -0.42 4.24
C MET A 1 18.66 0.81 3.52
N ARG A 2 18.22 0.65 2.30
CA ARG A 2 17.84 1.72 1.39
C ARG A 2 16.43 1.46 0.86
N ILE A 3 15.46 2.27 1.21
CA ILE A 3 14.05 2.10 0.84
C ILE A 3 13.64 3.14 -0.19
N GLY A 4 13.13 2.68 -1.33
CA GLY A 4 12.52 3.53 -2.34
C GLY A 4 11.12 3.95 -1.90
N VAL A 5 10.77 5.21 -2.13
CA VAL A 5 9.40 5.72 -1.99
C VAL A 5 8.98 6.28 -3.34
N LEU A 6 7.89 5.75 -3.90
CA LEU A 6 7.38 6.18 -5.20
C LEU A 6 6.88 7.63 -5.10
N ALA A 7 7.65 8.57 -5.65
CA ALA A 7 7.44 10.02 -5.49
C ALA A 7 6.83 10.64 -6.76
N LEU A 8 5.68 10.11 -7.21
CA LEU A 8 4.96 10.58 -8.38
C LEU A 8 3.79 11.50 -7.99
N GLN A 9 3.01 11.09 -7.01
CA GLN A 9 1.86 11.83 -6.46
C GLN A 9 1.47 11.22 -5.11
N GLY A 10 0.92 12.00 -4.17
CA GLY A 10 0.39 11.55 -2.89
C GLY A 10 1.36 11.76 -1.72
N ASP A 11 1.18 10.99 -0.67
CA ASP A 11 1.74 11.19 0.68
C ASP A 11 3.17 10.63 0.81
N PHE A 12 4.00 10.78 -0.23
CA PHE A 12 5.36 10.22 -0.25
C PHE A 12 6.33 10.90 0.71
N LEU A 13 6.11 12.18 1.04
CA LEU A 13 6.97 12.92 1.97
C LEU A 13 6.88 12.38 3.39
N GLU A 14 5.67 12.11 3.86
CA GLU A 14 5.38 11.56 5.17
C GLU A 14 6.05 10.20 5.37
N HIS A 15 6.01 9.34 4.35
CA HIS A 15 6.76 8.06 4.37
C HIS A 15 8.28 8.26 4.47
N VAL A 16 8.82 9.25 3.75
CA VAL A 16 10.26 9.56 3.80
C VAL A 16 10.67 10.06 5.19
N GLU A 17 9.84 10.89 5.84
CA GLU A 17 10.09 11.39 7.18
C GLU A 17 10.18 10.25 8.20
N ILE A 18 9.20 9.33 8.20
CA ILE A 18 9.21 8.17 9.11
C ILE A 18 10.43 7.26 8.86
N LEU A 19 10.79 7.00 7.61
CA LEU A 19 11.98 6.21 7.30
C LEU A 19 13.26 6.85 7.85
N ARG A 20 13.38 8.18 7.77
CA ARG A 20 14.51 8.93 8.34
C ARG A 20 14.54 8.86 9.87
N GLU A 21 13.38 8.97 10.53
CA GLU A 21 13.28 8.80 11.98
C GLU A 21 13.70 7.39 12.43
N LEU A 22 13.46 6.38 11.59
CA LEU A 22 13.92 5.01 11.81
C LEU A 22 15.40 4.78 11.43
N GLY A 23 16.12 5.81 11.01
CA GLY A 23 17.53 5.72 10.60
C GLY A 23 17.74 4.98 9.28
N VAL A 24 16.71 4.93 8.41
CA VAL A 24 16.73 4.27 7.11
C VAL A 24 16.94 5.28 5.98
N GLU A 25 17.81 4.96 5.03
CA GLU A 25 18.00 5.78 3.83
C GLU A 25 16.74 5.71 2.96
N ALA A 26 16.05 6.84 2.78
CA ALA A 26 14.90 6.96 1.90
C ALA A 26 15.29 7.58 0.56
N VAL A 27 14.85 6.95 -0.54
CA VAL A 27 15.13 7.37 -1.93
C VAL A 27 13.84 7.68 -2.66
N TYR A 28 13.76 8.84 -3.28
CA TYR A 28 12.64 9.17 -4.16
C TYR A 28 12.72 8.38 -5.48
N VAL A 29 11.70 7.56 -5.76
CA VAL A 29 11.58 6.81 -7.03
C VAL A 29 10.68 7.59 -7.98
N LYS A 30 11.26 8.09 -9.08
CA LYS A 30 10.55 8.86 -10.12
C LYS A 30 10.75 8.29 -11.53
N LYS A 31 11.76 7.44 -11.72
CA LYS A 31 12.13 6.82 -12.99
C LYS A 31 12.74 5.42 -12.74
N PRO A 32 12.79 4.54 -13.73
CA PRO A 32 13.29 3.17 -13.58
C PRO A 32 14.66 3.05 -12.91
N GLY A 33 15.60 3.94 -13.26
CA GLY A 33 16.95 3.92 -12.68
C GLY A 33 17.00 4.15 -11.17
N ASP A 34 15.98 4.78 -10.58
CA ASP A 34 15.90 5.04 -9.15
C ASP A 34 15.58 3.77 -8.33
N LEU A 35 15.07 2.71 -8.99
CA LEU A 35 14.83 1.39 -8.39
C LEU A 35 16.10 0.57 -8.17
N ALA A 36 17.24 1.04 -8.70
CA ALA A 36 18.50 0.32 -8.54
C ALA A 36 18.98 0.35 -7.09
N ARG A 37 19.35 -0.83 -6.57
CA ARG A 37 19.96 -1.01 -5.24
C ARG A 37 19.07 -0.54 -4.08
N ILE A 38 17.75 -0.64 -4.20
CA ILE A 38 16.83 -0.48 -3.07
C ILE A 38 16.55 -1.85 -2.45
N ASP A 39 16.43 -1.88 -1.12
CA ASP A 39 16.13 -3.08 -0.34
C ASP A 39 14.62 -3.28 -0.13
N GLY A 40 13.80 -2.30 -0.48
CA GLY A 40 12.34 -2.32 -0.41
C GLY A 40 11.74 -1.10 -1.11
N LEU A 41 10.44 -1.18 -1.47
CA LEU A 41 9.71 -0.10 -2.13
C LEU A 41 8.41 0.21 -1.38
N ILE A 42 8.11 1.50 -1.17
CA ILE A 42 6.82 1.98 -0.69
C ILE A 42 6.09 2.67 -1.84
N ILE A 43 4.84 2.25 -2.09
CA ILE A 43 3.89 2.90 -3.00
C ILE A 43 2.87 3.64 -2.13
N PRO A 44 2.93 4.97 -2.06
CA PRO A 44 2.16 5.76 -1.10
C PRO A 44 0.68 5.83 -1.43
N GLY A 45 -0.08 6.37 -0.48
CA GLY A 45 -1.43 6.86 -0.68
C GLY A 45 -1.49 8.04 -1.65
N GLY A 46 -2.72 8.37 -2.10
CA GLY A 46 -2.98 9.41 -3.07
C GLY A 46 -4.16 9.06 -3.97
N GLU A 47 -4.17 9.56 -5.20
CA GLU A 47 -5.21 9.23 -6.19
C GLU A 47 -4.71 8.07 -7.09
N SER A 48 -5.31 6.88 -6.94
CA SER A 48 -4.82 5.65 -7.56
C SER A 48 -4.81 5.68 -9.08
N THR A 49 -5.76 6.35 -9.72
CA THR A 49 -5.81 6.48 -11.18
C THR A 49 -4.66 7.37 -11.68
N THR A 50 -4.41 8.48 -10.99
CA THR A 50 -3.31 9.40 -11.31
C THR A 50 -1.95 8.72 -11.12
N ILE A 51 -1.74 8.04 -9.98
CA ILE A 51 -0.48 7.33 -9.72
C ILE A 51 -0.28 6.23 -10.77
N GLY A 52 -1.31 5.46 -11.09
CA GLY A 52 -1.27 4.41 -12.10
C GLY A 52 -0.89 4.94 -13.48
N ASN A 53 -1.51 6.02 -13.92
CA ASN A 53 -1.19 6.67 -15.19
C ASN A 53 0.27 7.19 -15.22
N LEU A 54 0.76 7.74 -14.11
CA LEU A 54 2.15 8.20 -14.00
C LEU A 54 3.15 7.04 -14.00
N ILE A 55 2.82 5.90 -13.35
CA ILE A 55 3.63 4.67 -13.42
C ILE A 55 3.75 4.21 -14.86
N SER A 56 2.63 4.14 -15.60
CA SER A 56 2.60 3.76 -17.01
C SER A 56 3.40 4.73 -17.87
N ALA A 57 3.12 6.03 -17.77
CA ALA A 57 3.78 7.07 -18.57
C ALA A 57 5.31 7.16 -18.34
N ARG A 58 5.79 6.75 -17.17
CA ARG A 58 7.21 6.75 -16.83
C ARG A 58 7.89 5.38 -17.00
N ASN A 59 7.18 4.41 -17.58
CA ASN A 59 7.67 3.05 -17.80
C ASN A 59 8.17 2.37 -16.51
N LEU A 60 7.52 2.62 -15.37
CA LEU A 60 7.88 2.07 -14.06
C LEU A 60 7.23 0.72 -13.78
N GLY A 61 6.16 0.35 -14.50
CA GLY A 61 5.37 -0.85 -14.20
C GLY A 61 6.17 -2.14 -14.25
N GLU A 62 6.84 -2.42 -15.39
CA GLU A 62 7.67 -3.63 -15.52
C GLU A 62 8.87 -3.62 -14.57
N PRO A 63 9.66 -2.54 -14.41
CA PRO A 63 10.73 -2.49 -13.42
C PRO A 63 10.27 -2.77 -11.97
N ILE A 64 9.10 -2.28 -11.56
CA ILE A 64 8.53 -2.61 -10.24
C ILE A 64 8.14 -4.08 -10.17
N SER A 65 7.56 -4.65 -11.24
CA SER A 65 7.20 -6.06 -11.29
C SER A 65 8.43 -6.98 -11.23
N GLU A 66 9.52 -6.60 -11.88
CA GLU A 66 10.81 -7.30 -11.82
C GLU A 66 11.41 -7.24 -10.41
N LEU A 67 11.32 -6.07 -9.77
CA LEU A 67 11.76 -5.88 -8.39
C LEU A 67 11.05 -6.84 -7.42
N VAL A 68 9.72 -6.96 -7.55
CA VAL A 68 8.93 -7.92 -6.76
C VAL A 68 9.31 -9.36 -7.05
N ARG A 69 9.47 -9.73 -8.33
CA ARG A 69 9.90 -11.09 -8.74
C ARG A 69 11.29 -11.45 -8.21
N SER A 70 12.17 -10.46 -8.04
CA SER A 70 13.50 -10.67 -7.44
C SER A 70 13.47 -10.81 -5.91
N GLY A 71 12.29 -10.72 -5.29
CA GLY A 71 12.09 -10.88 -3.85
C GLY A 71 12.22 -9.60 -3.03
N VAL A 72 12.38 -8.44 -3.66
CA VAL A 72 12.39 -7.16 -2.94
C VAL A 72 10.98 -6.85 -2.43
N PRO A 73 10.80 -6.60 -1.12
CA PRO A 73 9.49 -6.34 -0.54
C PRO A 73 8.91 -5.00 -1.00
N VAL A 74 7.58 -4.98 -1.11
CA VAL A 74 6.83 -3.79 -1.52
C VAL A 74 5.67 -3.55 -0.56
N MET A 75 5.55 -2.34 -0.03
CA MET A 75 4.40 -1.90 0.77
C MET A 75 3.57 -0.89 -0.01
N GLY A 76 2.27 -1.14 -0.17
CA GLY A 76 1.31 -0.20 -0.74
C GLY A 76 0.33 0.29 0.31
N THR A 77 0.22 1.62 0.51
CA THR A 77 -0.76 2.24 1.42
C THR A 77 -1.90 2.85 0.62
N CYS A 78 -3.15 2.67 1.03
CA CYS A 78 -4.36 3.21 0.42
C CYS A 78 -4.38 3.03 -1.13
N ALA A 79 -4.02 4.05 -1.89
CA ALA A 79 -3.89 3.98 -3.35
C ALA A 79 -2.84 2.94 -3.79
N GLY A 80 -1.76 2.79 -3.06
CA GLY A 80 -0.74 1.77 -3.30
C GLY A 80 -1.29 0.35 -3.19
N ALA A 81 -2.18 0.07 -2.22
CA ALA A 81 -2.86 -1.22 -2.11
C ALA A 81 -3.77 -1.49 -3.32
N ILE A 82 -4.48 -0.47 -3.82
CA ILE A 82 -5.30 -0.57 -5.03
C ILE A 82 -4.43 -0.91 -6.24
N LEU A 83 -3.26 -0.30 -6.38
CA LEU A 83 -2.34 -0.54 -7.49
C LEU A 83 -1.71 -1.94 -7.46
N LEU A 84 -1.48 -2.50 -6.28
CA LEU A 84 -0.97 -3.86 -6.12
C LEU A 84 -2.02 -4.94 -6.43
N ALA A 85 -3.31 -4.65 -6.26
CA ALA A 85 -4.40 -5.61 -6.38
C ALA A 85 -4.62 -6.09 -7.83
N LYS A 86 -4.88 -7.39 -7.99
CA LYS A 86 -5.29 -7.99 -9.28
C LYS A 86 -6.72 -7.67 -9.66
N LYS A 87 -7.63 -7.53 -8.67
CA LYS A 87 -9.02 -7.16 -8.91
C LYS A 87 -9.35 -5.85 -8.19
N VAL A 88 -9.94 -4.93 -8.92
CA VAL A 88 -10.35 -3.62 -8.36
C VAL A 88 -11.72 -3.24 -8.92
N VAL A 89 -12.63 -2.96 -8.02
CA VAL A 89 -13.93 -2.36 -8.34
C VAL A 89 -14.11 -1.06 -7.53
N ASP A 90 -14.83 -0.11 -8.08
CA ASP A 90 -15.24 1.08 -7.34
C ASP A 90 -16.64 0.86 -6.78
N ARG A 91 -16.87 1.25 -5.53
CA ARG A 91 -18.15 1.07 -4.85
C ARG A 91 -19.33 1.70 -5.59
N VAL A 92 -19.10 2.76 -6.34
CA VAL A 92 -20.13 3.53 -7.05
C VAL A 92 -20.10 3.26 -8.54
N ALA A 93 -18.91 3.28 -9.14
CA ALA A 93 -18.73 3.15 -10.59
C ALA A 93 -18.64 1.70 -11.09
N GLY A 94 -18.48 0.72 -10.18
CA GLY A 94 -18.30 -0.69 -10.56
C GLY A 94 -16.89 -0.97 -11.07
N GLU A 95 -16.75 -1.74 -12.15
CA GLU A 95 -15.44 -2.05 -12.74
C GLU A 95 -14.72 -0.79 -13.22
N THR A 96 -13.43 -0.70 -12.89
CA THR A 96 -12.58 0.42 -13.30
C THR A 96 -11.52 -0.06 -14.26
N GLY A 97 -11.40 0.58 -15.42
CA GLY A 97 -10.32 0.34 -16.38
C GLY A 97 -9.00 1.00 -16.01
N GLN A 98 -8.78 1.39 -14.72
CA GLN A 98 -7.57 2.06 -14.29
C GLN A 98 -6.34 1.15 -14.41
N TYR A 99 -5.18 1.76 -14.64
CA TYR A 99 -3.90 1.05 -14.59
C TYR A 99 -3.64 0.46 -13.21
N ARG A 100 -3.14 -0.76 -13.16
CA ARG A 100 -2.72 -1.49 -11.96
C ARG A 100 -1.41 -2.22 -12.23
N LEU A 101 -0.62 -2.41 -11.19
CA LEU A 101 0.51 -3.34 -11.22
C LEU A 101 -0.02 -4.80 -11.19
N GLY A 102 -1.08 -5.06 -10.43
CA GLY A 102 -1.76 -6.36 -10.42
C GLY A 102 -0.89 -7.50 -9.91
N LEU A 103 -0.08 -7.26 -8.86
CA LEU A 103 0.92 -8.20 -8.38
C LEU A 103 0.41 -9.10 -7.23
N MET A 104 -0.58 -8.63 -6.45
CA MET A 104 -1.13 -9.36 -5.32
C MET A 104 -2.46 -10.05 -5.65
N ASP A 105 -2.62 -11.26 -5.15
CA ASP A 105 -3.84 -12.08 -5.26
C ASP A 105 -4.93 -11.57 -4.29
N ILE A 106 -5.31 -10.31 -4.44
CA ILE A 106 -6.34 -9.63 -3.64
C ILE A 106 -7.37 -8.93 -4.52
N GLY A 107 -8.60 -8.88 -4.02
CA GLY A 107 -9.68 -8.06 -4.56
C GLY A 107 -9.97 -6.88 -3.65
N VAL A 108 -10.04 -5.69 -4.23
CA VAL A 108 -10.18 -4.42 -3.53
C VAL A 108 -11.38 -3.64 -4.03
N VAL A 109 -12.16 -3.10 -3.10
CA VAL A 109 -13.23 -2.14 -3.38
C VAL A 109 -12.75 -0.74 -3.02
N ARG A 110 -12.67 0.14 -4.03
CA ARG A 110 -12.33 1.55 -3.83
C ARG A 110 -13.47 2.30 -3.15
N ASN A 111 -13.14 3.32 -2.37
CA ASN A 111 -14.11 4.18 -1.68
C ASN A 111 -15.08 3.39 -0.78
N ALA A 112 -14.65 2.23 -0.24
CA ALA A 112 -15.51 1.32 0.51
C ALA A 112 -16.08 1.97 1.78
N PHE A 113 -15.31 2.83 2.44
CA PHE A 113 -15.68 3.50 3.69
C PHE A 113 -16.47 4.81 3.48
N GLY A 114 -16.80 5.14 2.22
CA GLY A 114 -17.62 6.29 1.89
C GLY A 114 -16.80 7.55 1.50
N ARG A 115 -17.39 8.74 1.73
CA ARG A 115 -16.79 10.03 1.33
C ARG A 115 -15.70 10.46 2.32
N GLN A 116 -14.84 11.43 1.93
CA GLN A 116 -13.73 11.95 2.74
C GLN A 116 -14.17 12.44 4.14
N ARG A 117 -15.36 13.00 4.28
CA ARG A 117 -15.94 13.39 5.58
C ARG A 117 -16.14 12.21 6.55
N ASN A 118 -16.05 10.99 6.07
CA ASN A 118 -16.16 9.75 6.86
C ASN A 118 -14.75 9.19 7.20
N SER A 119 -13.70 10.01 7.08
CA SER A 119 -12.35 9.63 7.53
C SER A 119 -12.34 9.48 9.05
N PHE A 120 -11.62 8.49 9.55
CA PHE A 120 -11.55 8.20 10.97
C PHE A 120 -10.18 7.60 11.33
N MET A 121 -9.85 7.67 12.62
CA MET A 121 -8.71 6.96 13.19
C MET A 121 -9.21 5.73 13.94
N ALA A 122 -8.44 4.65 13.89
CA ALA A 122 -8.75 3.42 14.60
C ALA A 122 -7.48 2.79 15.17
N ARG A 123 -7.65 2.02 16.24
CA ARG A 123 -6.66 1.06 16.70
C ARG A 123 -7.09 -0.32 16.20
N ILE A 124 -6.20 -1.01 15.50
CA ILE A 124 -6.47 -2.30 14.87
C ILE A 124 -5.40 -3.31 15.26
N SER A 125 -5.78 -4.57 15.35
CA SER A 125 -4.85 -5.69 15.53
C SER A 125 -4.48 -6.27 14.18
N LEU A 126 -3.18 -6.40 13.93
CA LEU A 126 -2.64 -6.95 12.69
C LEU A 126 -1.74 -8.15 13.01
N ASP A 127 -1.98 -9.27 12.35
CA ASP A 127 -1.17 -10.48 12.50
C ASP A 127 0.30 -10.19 12.15
N GLY A 128 1.21 -10.57 13.04
CA GLY A 128 2.64 -10.34 12.91
C GLY A 128 3.11 -8.92 13.26
N VAL A 129 2.22 -7.94 13.39
CA VAL A 129 2.54 -6.54 13.74
C VAL A 129 2.10 -6.21 15.17
N GLY A 130 0.93 -6.73 15.59
CA GLY A 130 0.26 -6.38 16.85
C GLY A 130 -0.69 -5.21 16.70
N GLU A 131 -0.98 -4.53 17.83
CA GLU A 131 -1.84 -3.34 17.86
C GLU A 131 -1.16 -2.14 17.21
N ALA A 132 -1.85 -1.53 16.24
CA ALA A 132 -1.39 -0.35 15.52
C ALA A 132 -2.48 0.74 15.50
N SER A 133 -2.06 2.00 15.57
CA SER A 133 -2.92 3.16 15.35
C SER A 133 -2.84 3.60 13.90
N VAL A 134 -3.97 3.78 13.23
CA VAL A 134 -4.01 4.04 11.78
C VAL A 134 -5.11 5.03 11.42
N ALA A 135 -4.93 5.75 10.31
CA ALA A 135 -5.91 6.66 9.75
C ALA A 135 -6.53 6.08 8.46
N PHE A 136 -7.86 6.08 8.40
CA PHE A 136 -8.61 5.72 7.20
C PHE A 136 -9.12 6.98 6.51
N ILE A 137 -8.61 7.28 5.32
CA ILE A 137 -8.96 8.46 4.52
C ILE A 137 -9.40 7.98 3.15
N ARG A 138 -10.70 8.04 2.83
CA ARG A 138 -11.26 7.50 1.58
C ARG A 138 -10.79 6.08 1.28
N ALA A 139 -10.62 5.29 2.31
CA ALA A 139 -9.91 4.03 2.26
C ALA A 139 -10.58 3.00 1.33
N PRO A 140 -9.80 2.15 0.66
CA PRO A 140 -10.30 0.94 0.04
C PRO A 140 -10.56 -0.15 1.08
N ALA A 141 -11.34 -1.17 0.72
CA ALA A 141 -11.48 -2.41 1.50
C ALA A 141 -10.91 -3.59 0.73
N ILE A 142 -10.22 -4.50 1.42
CA ILE A 142 -9.79 -5.78 0.87
C ILE A 142 -10.92 -6.77 1.14
N VAL A 143 -11.59 -7.23 0.07
CA VAL A 143 -12.82 -8.02 0.18
C VAL A 143 -12.61 -9.50 -0.12
N GLU A 144 -11.54 -9.84 -0.83
CA GLU A 144 -11.17 -11.22 -1.12
C GLU A 144 -9.65 -11.39 -1.21
N THR A 145 -9.19 -12.61 -0.91
CA THR A 145 -7.81 -13.07 -1.14
C THR A 145 -7.85 -14.46 -1.71
N TRP A 146 -6.83 -14.83 -2.50
CA TRP A 146 -6.64 -16.19 -3.02
C TRP A 146 -5.15 -16.52 -3.11
N GLY A 147 -4.81 -17.73 -3.54
CA GLY A 147 -3.42 -18.17 -3.61
C GLY A 147 -2.73 -18.07 -2.25
N ASP A 148 -1.56 -17.45 -2.22
CA ASP A 148 -0.76 -17.26 -1.01
C ASP A 148 -1.04 -15.93 -0.28
N ALA A 149 -1.98 -15.13 -0.78
CA ALA A 149 -2.36 -13.88 -0.13
C ALA A 149 -3.21 -14.14 1.13
N LYS A 150 -2.88 -13.45 2.22
CA LYS A 150 -3.56 -13.57 3.52
C LYS A 150 -3.96 -12.20 4.03
N ILE A 151 -5.16 -12.09 4.61
CA ILE A 151 -5.57 -10.89 5.35
C ILE A 151 -4.91 -10.94 6.72
N LEU A 152 -4.23 -9.83 7.09
CA LEU A 152 -3.57 -9.66 8.38
C LEU A 152 -4.47 -9.01 9.44
N GLY A 153 -5.53 -8.34 9.05
CA GLY A 153 -6.43 -7.69 9.98
C GLY A 153 -7.74 -7.24 9.34
N TYR A 154 -8.75 -7.14 10.19
CA TYR A 154 -10.12 -6.77 9.80
C TYR A 154 -10.60 -5.57 10.61
N ILE A 155 -11.58 -4.86 10.07
CA ILE A 155 -12.36 -3.86 10.78
C ILE A 155 -13.85 -4.06 10.51
N ASP A 156 -14.67 -3.80 11.52
CA ASP A 156 -16.13 -3.70 11.38
C ASP A 156 -16.49 -2.23 11.18
N HIS A 157 -17.15 -1.91 10.05
CA HIS A 157 -17.50 -0.54 9.71
C HIS A 157 -18.96 -0.42 9.28
N PRO A 158 -19.71 0.62 9.71
CA PRO A 158 -21.16 0.74 9.45
C PRO A 158 -21.52 0.71 7.96
N ILE A 159 -20.66 1.21 7.09
CA ILE A 159 -20.90 1.28 5.63
C ILE A 159 -20.29 0.08 4.90
N ALA A 160 -19.08 -0.32 5.26
CA ALA A 160 -18.32 -1.34 4.56
C ALA A 160 -18.60 -2.76 5.08
N GLY A 161 -19.21 -2.91 6.27
CA GLY A 161 -19.31 -4.20 6.96
C GLY A 161 -17.97 -4.65 7.52
N ARG A 162 -17.80 -5.96 7.77
CA ARG A 162 -16.53 -6.55 8.16
C ARG A 162 -15.66 -6.76 6.93
N VAL A 163 -14.56 -6.01 6.84
CA VAL A 163 -13.65 -6.03 5.69
C VAL A 163 -12.20 -6.15 6.12
N GLY A 164 -11.37 -6.72 5.23
CA GLY A 164 -9.94 -6.73 5.39
C GLY A 164 -9.35 -5.34 5.20
N VAL A 165 -8.36 -4.98 6.02
CA VAL A 165 -7.69 -3.68 5.99
C VAL A 165 -6.19 -3.78 5.79
N ALA A 166 -5.63 -4.96 5.90
CA ALA A 166 -4.24 -5.27 5.57
C ALA A 166 -4.15 -6.69 5.01
N ALA A 167 -3.32 -6.88 3.99
CA ALA A 167 -3.03 -8.18 3.42
C ALA A 167 -1.55 -8.31 3.07
N GLN A 168 -1.05 -9.54 3.13
CA GLN A 168 0.32 -9.88 2.77
C GLN A 168 0.35 -11.04 1.78
N GLN A 169 1.29 -10.98 0.84
CA GLN A 169 1.63 -12.08 -0.05
C GLN A 169 3.14 -12.07 -0.28
N GLY A 170 3.84 -13.05 0.29
CA GLY A 170 5.30 -13.05 0.29
C GLY A 170 5.87 -11.78 0.93
N GLY A 171 6.70 -11.04 0.20
CA GLY A 171 7.25 -9.74 0.60
C GLY A 171 6.33 -8.54 0.32
N MET A 172 5.16 -8.74 -0.26
CA MET A 172 4.22 -7.65 -0.55
C MET A 172 3.24 -7.42 0.59
N LEU A 173 3.03 -6.15 0.97
CA LEU A 173 2.12 -5.71 2.01
C LEU A 173 1.16 -4.66 1.44
N ALA A 174 -0.14 -4.93 1.45
CA ALA A 174 -1.19 -4.01 1.04
C ALA A 174 -1.98 -3.52 2.26
N LEU A 175 -2.04 -2.20 2.46
CA LEU A 175 -2.68 -1.54 3.59
C LEU A 175 -3.78 -0.61 3.09
N SER A 176 -4.99 -0.75 3.61
CA SER A 176 -6.14 0.11 3.27
C SER A 176 -6.05 1.50 3.90
N PHE A 177 -5.17 1.71 4.85
CA PHE A 177 -5.05 2.87 5.71
C PHE A 177 -3.70 3.58 5.51
N HIS A 178 -3.54 4.68 6.25
CA HIS A 178 -2.38 5.57 6.22
C HIS A 178 -1.62 5.49 7.56
N PRO A 179 -0.60 4.61 7.72
CA PRO A 179 0.22 4.58 8.92
C PRO A 179 1.10 5.83 9.05
N GLU A 180 1.44 6.48 7.92
CA GLU A 180 2.23 7.70 7.84
C GLU A 180 1.57 8.90 8.51
N ILE A 181 0.24 8.97 8.48
CA ILE A 181 -0.51 10.11 9.04
C ILE A 181 -0.47 10.12 10.58
N VAL A 182 -0.41 8.95 11.19
CA VAL A 182 -0.36 8.82 12.67
C VAL A 182 1.04 8.53 13.21
N GLY A 183 2.01 8.32 12.33
CA GLY A 183 3.41 8.05 12.70
C GLY A 183 3.59 6.70 13.42
N ASP A 184 2.77 5.68 13.13
CA ASP A 184 2.93 4.37 13.76
C ASP A 184 4.10 3.59 13.14
N MET A 185 5.23 3.56 13.86
CA MET A 185 6.47 2.95 13.39
C MET A 185 6.44 1.41 13.39
N LYS A 186 5.46 0.76 14.03
CA LYS A 186 5.39 -0.70 14.11
C LYS A 186 5.19 -1.34 12.73
N ILE A 187 4.33 -0.74 11.91
CA ILE A 187 4.06 -1.19 10.55
C ILE A 187 5.31 -1.06 9.67
N TYR A 188 6.02 0.07 9.80
CA TYR A 188 7.30 0.24 9.10
C TYR A 188 8.36 -0.75 9.58
N SER A 189 8.48 -0.96 10.89
CA SER A 189 9.41 -1.94 11.46
C SER A 189 9.11 -3.36 10.94
N TYR A 190 7.84 -3.72 10.83
CA TYR A 190 7.42 -4.99 10.22
C TYR A 190 7.81 -5.06 8.75
N PHE A 191 7.50 -4.04 7.95
CA PHE A 191 7.90 -3.98 6.53
C PHE A 191 9.42 -4.08 6.36
N LEU A 192 10.19 -3.33 7.15
CA LEU A 192 11.65 -3.37 7.12
C LEU A 192 12.21 -4.75 7.51
N SER A 193 11.50 -5.52 8.33
CA SER A 193 11.89 -6.89 8.65
C SER A 193 11.76 -7.85 7.47
N LEU A 194 10.84 -7.59 6.54
CA LEU A 194 10.69 -8.35 5.30
C LEU A 194 11.86 -8.10 4.34
N ALA A 195 12.45 -6.89 4.38
CA ALA A 195 13.59 -6.50 3.55
C ALA A 195 14.94 -7.06 4.04
N ARG A 196 14.98 -7.66 5.23
CA ARG A 196 16.19 -8.24 5.82
C ARG A 196 16.37 -9.73 5.55
N LYS A 197 15.41 -10.36 4.90
CA LYS A 197 15.43 -11.79 4.54
C LYS A 197 15.99 -11.97 3.15
#